data_14c8b01dad370817398d92e32fb41936
#
_entry.id   14c8b01dad370817398d92e32fb41936
#
_cell.length_a   1.000
_cell.length_b   1.000
_cell.length_c   1.000
_cell.angle_alpha   90.00
_cell.angle_beta   90.00
_cell.angle_gamma   90.00
#
_symmetry.space_group_name_H-M   'P 1'
#
loop_
_entity.id
_entity.type
_entity.pdbx_description
1 polymer ?
#
loop_
_entity_poly.entity_id
_entity_poly.type
_entity_poly.pdbx_seq_one_letter_code
_entity_poly.pdbx_strand_id
1 'polypeptide(L)'
;MKLNRREFLATAALAAPAAFAGGCVAGGSRFTATEKTGARNCVPPGPLKVCVFSDLHYRPGAWTNTENTSFLEKILVRAERERCDMVIHCGDLMHGVHSAEQKALLKLYNDFKIPGYHILGNHDQDENPYRETCDAYRMPDGHYSFDKSGFRFVIADPNYFCNEPGKFIHHDCANYFKRAKGSTINWMPPEQLEWMRSVVVGSPYPCVVLSHQSFERGNGRPVMNKNEVQAIFNEANAKKPGTVRLVMNGHLHTDHLRILDNILYWDVNSANYHYYKKVHSKYPAEYLKTHSRAGNNIGWKEPLSAILTLWPNGRVKIDGSMSDYLFGVSPKDAGYPACDEDGRETLPLIRSADITLA
;
A
#
# COMPACT_ATOMS: atom_id res chain seq x y z
N MET A 1 15.58 6.99 -24.32
CA MET A 1 16.23 8.27 -23.99
C MET A 1 16.51 8.21 -22.50
N LYS A 2 17.80 8.08 -22.12
CA LYS A 2 18.19 8.00 -20.70
C LYS A 2 18.29 9.42 -20.18
N LEU A 3 17.35 9.87 -19.37
CA LEU A 3 17.48 11.12 -18.63
C LEU A 3 18.59 10.94 -17.58
N ASN A 4 19.51 11.89 -17.59
CA ASN A 4 20.64 11.86 -16.68
C ASN A 4 20.17 12.39 -15.31
N ARG A 5 20.73 11.86 -14.23
CA ARG A 5 20.39 12.15 -12.83
C ARG A 5 20.42 13.66 -12.49
N ARG A 6 21.24 14.45 -13.19
CA ARG A 6 21.32 15.90 -13.01
C ARG A 6 20.13 16.65 -13.60
N GLU A 7 19.54 16.17 -14.69
CA GLU A 7 18.39 16.80 -15.35
C GLU A 7 17.09 16.56 -14.56
N PHE A 8 16.95 15.40 -13.92
CA PHE A 8 15.82 15.10 -13.04
C PHE A 8 15.83 16.00 -11.77
N LEU A 9 16.99 16.23 -11.17
CA LEU A 9 17.14 17.07 -9.97
C LEU A 9 17.04 18.58 -10.28
N ALA A 10 17.36 19.02 -11.50
CA ALA A 10 17.25 20.42 -11.90
C ALA A 10 15.80 20.89 -12.08
N THR A 11 14.89 19.99 -12.46
CA THR A 11 13.45 20.30 -12.63
C THR A 11 12.70 20.40 -11.29
N ALA A 12 13.22 19.83 -10.21
CA ALA A 12 12.63 19.89 -8.88
C ALA A 12 12.99 21.17 -8.07
N ALA A 13 13.89 22.03 -8.57
CA ALA A 13 14.47 23.14 -7.81
C ALA A 13 13.79 24.51 -7.99
N LEU A 14 12.67 24.60 -8.71
CA LEU A 14 12.01 25.89 -9.02
C LEU A 14 10.58 25.99 -8.44
N ALA A 15 10.42 25.81 -7.12
CA ALA A 15 9.25 26.30 -6.40
C ALA A 15 9.70 26.79 -5.02
N ALA A 16 9.88 28.08 -4.88
CA ALA A 16 10.23 28.73 -3.62
C ALA A 16 8.99 28.88 -2.70
N PRO A 17 9.16 28.82 -1.36
CA PRO A 17 8.06 28.87 -0.42
C PRO A 17 7.71 30.31 -0.05
N ALA A 18 6.41 30.60 0.06
CA ALA A 18 5.90 31.77 0.75
C ALA A 18 5.86 31.51 2.26
N ALA A 19 6.51 32.37 3.01
CA ALA A 19 6.57 32.34 4.46
C ALA A 19 5.19 32.74 5.06
N PHE A 20 4.72 31.99 6.06
CA PHE A 20 3.72 32.45 7.02
C PHE A 20 4.22 32.28 8.45
N ALA A 21 4.18 33.40 9.16
CA ALA A 21 4.55 33.49 10.57
C ALA A 21 3.32 33.28 11.48
N GLY A 22 3.53 32.52 12.54
CA GLY A 22 3.03 32.76 13.88
C GLY A 22 1.62 32.34 14.25
N GLY A 23 1.51 31.54 15.32
CA GLY A 23 0.36 31.46 16.19
C GLY A 23 0.04 30.05 16.71
N CYS A 24 0.54 29.72 17.91
CA CYS A 24 0.06 28.56 18.68
C CYS A 24 -1.38 28.77 19.14
N VAL A 25 -2.32 27.87 18.76
CA VAL A 25 -3.54 27.61 19.52
C VAL A 25 -3.83 26.11 19.45
N ALA A 26 -3.93 25.48 20.62
CA ALA A 26 -4.39 24.11 20.78
C ALA A 26 -5.88 24.01 20.44
N GLY A 27 -6.26 23.13 19.55
CA GLY A 27 -7.64 22.86 19.22
C GLY A 27 -7.72 21.75 18.17
N GLY A 28 -8.30 20.61 18.55
CA GLY A 28 -8.52 19.48 17.67
C GLY A 28 -9.25 19.87 16.40
N SER A 29 -8.59 19.82 15.29
CA SER A 29 -9.16 20.13 13.97
C SER A 29 -9.46 18.86 13.22
N ARG A 30 -10.75 18.56 13.08
CA ARG A 30 -11.26 17.60 12.10
C ARG A 30 -10.99 18.16 10.71
N PHE A 31 -10.04 17.60 9.99
CA PHE A 31 -9.88 17.90 8.56
C PHE A 31 -10.95 17.15 7.77
N THR A 32 -12.06 17.80 7.53
CA THR A 32 -12.96 17.49 6.42
C THR A 32 -12.66 18.47 5.30
N ALA A 33 -11.88 18.08 4.30
CA ALA A 33 -11.75 18.85 3.08
C ALA A 33 -13.04 18.69 2.26
N THR A 34 -14.04 19.51 2.56
CA THR A 34 -15.23 19.66 1.72
C THR A 34 -14.95 20.74 0.68
N GLU A 35 -14.70 20.36 -0.57
CA GLU A 35 -14.86 21.29 -1.68
C GLU A 35 -16.34 21.73 -1.74
N LYS A 36 -16.59 23.01 -1.57
CA LYS A 36 -17.92 23.61 -1.76
C LYS A 36 -18.28 23.52 -3.25
N THR A 37 -19.11 22.55 -3.61
CA THR A 37 -19.70 22.46 -4.96
C THR A 37 -20.88 23.38 -5.09
N GLY A 38 -20.67 24.51 -5.76
CA GLY A 38 -21.77 25.22 -6.41
C GLY A 38 -22.33 24.35 -7.55
N ALA A 39 -23.66 24.24 -7.64
CA ALA A 39 -24.35 23.49 -8.68
C ALA A 39 -23.97 24.04 -10.09
N ARG A 40 -22.98 23.43 -10.71
CA ARG A 40 -22.68 23.54 -12.15
C ARG A 40 -23.10 22.23 -12.79
N ASN A 41 -23.63 22.29 -14.01
CA ASN A 41 -23.94 21.14 -14.85
C ASN A 41 -22.80 20.12 -14.77
N CYS A 42 -22.98 19.08 -13.93
CA CYS A 42 -21.94 18.09 -13.68
C CYS A 42 -21.89 17.15 -14.87
N VAL A 43 -20.93 17.37 -15.74
CA VAL A 43 -20.40 16.27 -16.54
C VAL A 43 -19.96 15.20 -15.54
N PRO A 44 -20.40 13.93 -15.64
CA PRO A 44 -19.93 12.89 -14.75
C PRO A 44 -18.40 12.94 -14.69
N PRO A 45 -17.77 12.86 -13.50
CA PRO A 45 -16.32 12.87 -13.44
C PRO A 45 -15.79 11.75 -14.33
N GLY A 46 -14.76 12.04 -15.12
CA GLY A 46 -14.06 11.05 -15.94
C GLY A 46 -13.50 9.93 -15.07
N PRO A 47 -12.95 8.89 -15.68
CA PRO A 47 -12.34 7.82 -14.93
C PRO A 47 -11.18 8.35 -14.07
N LEU A 48 -11.08 7.88 -12.83
CA LEU A 48 -9.94 8.15 -11.94
C LEU A 48 -8.83 7.14 -12.22
N LYS A 49 -7.62 7.62 -12.52
CA LYS A 49 -6.44 6.78 -12.73
C LYS A 49 -5.51 6.83 -11.53
N VAL A 50 -5.16 5.67 -11.00
CA VAL A 50 -4.32 5.50 -9.82
C VAL A 50 -3.14 4.58 -10.16
N CYS A 51 -1.91 5.03 -9.94
CA CYS A 51 -0.78 4.12 -9.93
C CYS A 51 -0.72 3.43 -8.56
N VAL A 52 -0.72 2.10 -8.56
CA VAL A 52 -0.72 1.28 -7.34
C VAL A 52 0.52 0.42 -7.30
N PHE A 53 1.17 0.37 -6.13
CA PHE A 53 2.23 -0.58 -5.82
C PHE A 53 2.23 -0.92 -4.33
N SER A 54 2.96 -1.96 -3.94
CA SER A 54 3.03 -2.42 -2.56
C SER A 54 4.40 -3.00 -2.23
N ASP A 55 4.75 -3.06 -0.97
CA ASP A 55 5.85 -3.89 -0.45
C ASP A 55 7.16 -3.67 -1.22
N LEU A 56 7.60 -2.40 -1.31
CA LEU A 56 8.90 -2.07 -1.90
C LEU A 56 10.04 -2.51 -1.00
N HIS A 57 9.84 -2.49 0.33
CA HIS A 57 10.79 -2.93 1.34
C HIS A 57 12.18 -2.31 1.17
N TYR A 58 12.23 -1.02 0.90
CA TYR A 58 13.50 -0.34 0.77
C TYR A 58 14.31 -0.41 2.07
N ARG A 59 15.53 -0.87 1.95
CA ARG A 59 16.50 -0.90 3.04
C ARG A 59 17.91 -0.72 2.49
N PRO A 60 18.67 0.28 2.96
CA PRO A 60 20.04 0.47 2.51
C PRO A 60 20.94 -0.73 2.82
N GLY A 61 21.78 -1.07 1.87
CA GLY A 61 23.00 -1.83 2.12
C GLY A 61 22.87 -3.31 2.36
N ALA A 62 21.75 -4.03 2.11
CA ALA A 62 21.79 -5.46 2.39
C ALA A 62 20.71 -6.36 1.79
N TRP A 63 19.67 -5.85 1.13
CA TRP A 63 18.52 -6.71 0.92
C TRP A 63 18.40 -7.27 -0.50
N THR A 64 17.99 -6.49 -1.44
CA THR A 64 17.76 -6.89 -2.82
C THR A 64 18.12 -5.74 -3.75
N ASN A 65 17.55 -5.69 -4.95
CA ASN A 65 17.78 -4.62 -5.93
C ASN A 65 17.38 -3.22 -5.45
N THR A 66 16.79 -3.09 -4.27
CA THR A 66 16.24 -1.83 -3.76
C THR A 66 17.23 -0.97 -3.01
N GLU A 67 18.52 -1.28 -3.07
CA GLU A 67 19.58 -0.45 -2.49
C GLU A 67 19.58 1.00 -2.98
N ASN A 68 19.08 1.17 -4.20
CA ASN A 68 18.90 2.49 -4.80
C ASN A 68 17.42 2.80 -4.96
N THR A 69 17.10 4.06 -5.15
CA THR A 69 15.74 4.55 -5.36
C THR A 69 15.15 4.16 -6.74
N SER A 70 15.90 3.40 -7.56
CA SER A 70 15.56 3.16 -8.98
C SER A 70 14.21 2.47 -9.18
N PHE A 71 13.80 1.58 -8.27
CA PHE A 71 12.51 0.92 -8.37
C PHE A 71 11.36 1.90 -8.16
N LEU A 72 11.46 2.75 -7.14
CA LEU A 72 10.46 3.80 -6.93
C LEU A 72 10.45 4.80 -8.09
N GLU A 73 11.62 5.22 -8.59
CA GLU A 73 11.73 6.11 -9.74
C GLU A 73 11.01 5.54 -10.97
N LYS A 74 11.22 4.25 -11.29
CA LYS A 74 10.54 3.58 -12.41
C LYS A 74 9.01 3.54 -12.23
N ILE A 75 8.52 3.30 -11.01
CA ILE A 75 7.10 3.30 -10.69
C ILE A 75 6.52 4.72 -10.89
N LEU A 76 7.18 5.74 -10.37
CA LEU A 76 6.75 7.13 -10.50
C LEU A 76 6.77 7.62 -11.95
N VAL A 77 7.79 7.25 -12.74
CA VAL A 77 7.87 7.53 -14.18
C VAL A 77 6.70 6.85 -14.93
N ARG A 78 6.35 5.62 -14.54
CA ARG A 78 5.16 4.95 -15.10
C ARG A 78 3.87 5.72 -14.78
N ALA A 79 3.71 6.15 -13.53
CA ALA A 79 2.54 6.94 -13.12
C ALA A 79 2.39 8.23 -13.94
N GLU A 80 3.50 8.91 -14.22
CA GLU A 80 3.54 10.10 -15.04
C GLU A 80 3.19 9.81 -16.51
N ARG A 81 3.84 8.81 -17.10
CA ARG A 81 3.60 8.40 -18.49
C ARG A 81 2.13 8.04 -18.74
N GLU A 82 1.52 7.34 -17.79
CA GLU A 82 0.11 6.92 -17.84
C GLU A 82 -0.86 8.04 -17.43
N ARG A 83 -0.35 9.20 -17.01
CA ARG A 83 -1.14 10.36 -16.58
C ARG A 83 -2.07 10.01 -15.41
N CYS A 84 -1.51 9.40 -14.38
CA CYS A 84 -2.26 9.09 -13.18
C CYS A 84 -2.63 10.35 -12.39
N ASP A 85 -3.79 10.33 -11.77
CA ASP A 85 -4.28 11.41 -10.90
C ASP A 85 -3.66 11.35 -9.50
N MET A 86 -3.19 10.17 -9.10
CA MET A 86 -2.51 9.92 -7.83
C MET A 86 -1.71 8.60 -7.85
N VAL A 87 -0.85 8.46 -6.86
CA VAL A 87 -0.10 7.22 -6.58
C VAL A 87 -0.53 6.71 -5.20
N ILE A 88 -0.79 5.41 -5.08
CA ILE A 88 -1.07 4.75 -3.81
C ILE A 88 -0.02 3.68 -3.57
N HIS A 89 0.58 3.73 -2.38
CA HIS A 89 1.46 2.70 -1.84
C HIS A 89 0.71 1.89 -0.77
N CYS A 90 0.62 0.57 -0.94
CA CYS A 90 -0.19 -0.31 -0.08
C CYS A 90 0.57 -0.89 1.13
N GLY A 91 1.52 -0.16 1.69
CA GLY A 91 2.27 -0.54 2.89
C GLY A 91 3.61 -1.22 2.61
N ASP A 92 4.47 -1.24 3.65
CA ASP A 92 5.83 -1.77 3.61
C ASP A 92 6.70 -1.10 2.52
N LEU A 93 6.68 0.25 2.50
CA LEU A 93 7.57 1.01 1.61
C LEU A 93 9.02 0.77 1.98
N MET A 94 9.30 0.75 3.29
CA MET A 94 10.65 0.57 3.82
C MET A 94 10.64 -0.07 5.21
N HIS A 95 11.82 -0.28 5.79
CA HIS A 95 11.98 -0.77 7.15
C HIS A 95 12.34 0.40 8.09
N GLY A 96 11.31 1.08 8.62
CA GLY A 96 11.46 2.31 9.40
C GLY A 96 12.01 3.49 8.58
N VAL A 97 12.21 4.63 9.23
CA VAL A 97 12.72 5.88 8.60
C VAL A 97 13.92 6.39 9.41
N HIS A 98 15.06 5.72 9.30
CA HIS A 98 16.23 6.01 10.12
C HIS A 98 17.34 6.70 9.33
N SER A 99 17.73 6.12 8.19
CA SER A 99 18.88 6.57 7.43
C SER A 99 18.58 7.78 6.54
N ALA A 100 19.61 8.45 6.10
CA ALA A 100 19.50 9.54 5.14
C ALA A 100 18.91 9.06 3.80
N GLU A 101 19.27 7.84 3.39
CA GLU A 101 18.78 7.22 2.16
C GLU A 101 17.28 6.90 2.24
N GLN A 102 16.78 6.40 3.37
CA GLN A 102 15.35 6.16 3.60
C GLN A 102 14.56 7.47 3.57
N LYS A 103 15.08 8.50 4.24
CA LYS A 103 14.49 9.86 4.20
C LYS A 103 14.48 10.44 2.79
N ALA A 104 15.55 10.20 2.01
CA ALA A 104 15.63 10.66 0.62
C ALA A 104 14.62 9.93 -0.28
N LEU A 105 14.43 8.61 -0.10
CA LEU A 105 13.42 7.85 -0.83
C LEU A 105 12.01 8.34 -0.49
N LEU A 106 11.72 8.54 0.79
CA LEU A 106 10.42 9.06 1.22
C LEU A 106 10.16 10.47 0.70
N LYS A 107 11.19 11.32 0.68
CA LYS A 107 11.12 12.64 0.07
C LYS A 107 10.83 12.56 -1.43
N LEU A 108 11.48 11.64 -2.15
CA LEU A 108 11.22 11.41 -3.58
C LEU A 108 9.74 11.07 -3.84
N TYR A 109 9.15 10.20 -3.03
CA TYR A 109 7.72 9.87 -3.14
C TYR A 109 6.82 11.06 -2.77
N ASN A 110 7.06 11.66 -1.62
CA ASN A 110 6.19 12.71 -1.07
C ASN A 110 6.23 14.03 -1.84
N ASP A 111 7.35 14.34 -2.50
CA ASP A 111 7.53 15.56 -3.28
C ASP A 111 7.30 15.33 -4.78
N PHE A 112 6.88 14.12 -5.17
CA PHE A 112 6.57 13.85 -6.57
C PHE A 112 5.38 14.69 -7.02
N LYS A 113 5.39 15.12 -8.28
CA LYS A 113 4.36 16.03 -8.83
C LYS A 113 2.93 15.45 -8.87
N ILE A 114 2.81 14.11 -8.85
CA ILE A 114 1.53 13.42 -8.71
C ILE A 114 1.32 13.13 -7.23
N PRO A 115 0.18 13.49 -6.61
CA PRO A 115 -0.06 13.27 -5.19
C PRO A 115 0.09 11.80 -4.79
N GLY A 116 0.90 11.54 -3.76
CA GLY A 116 1.10 10.22 -3.18
C GLY A 116 0.26 10.03 -1.92
N TYR A 117 -0.26 8.81 -1.73
CA TYR A 117 -0.96 8.40 -0.52
C TYR A 117 -0.35 7.11 0.01
N HIS A 118 -0.30 6.99 1.34
CA HIS A 118 0.32 5.88 2.02
C HIS A 118 -0.69 5.06 2.82
N ILE A 119 -0.44 3.77 2.91
CA ILE A 119 -0.98 2.86 3.91
C ILE A 119 0.21 2.39 4.75
N LEU A 120 0.06 2.34 6.08
CA LEU A 120 1.12 1.80 6.93
C LEU A 120 1.14 0.28 6.85
N GLY A 121 2.28 -0.26 6.46
CA GLY A 121 2.60 -1.67 6.65
C GLY A 121 3.27 -1.91 7.99
N ASN A 122 3.45 -3.18 8.35
CA ASN A 122 4.08 -3.52 9.62
C ASN A 122 5.57 -3.18 9.67
N HIS A 123 6.26 -3.14 8.52
CA HIS A 123 7.68 -2.78 8.43
C HIS A 123 7.94 -1.28 8.36
N ASP A 124 6.98 -0.47 7.95
CA ASP A 124 7.13 0.99 7.94
C ASP A 124 7.37 1.56 9.35
N GLN A 125 6.94 0.82 10.37
CA GLN A 125 7.04 1.17 11.77
C GLN A 125 8.20 0.44 12.49
N ASP A 126 9.09 -0.25 11.78
CA ASP A 126 10.26 -0.88 12.36
C ASP A 126 11.11 0.18 13.04
N GLU A 127 11.21 0.09 14.38
CA GLU A 127 12.05 0.95 15.22
C GLU A 127 11.67 2.44 15.27
N ASN A 128 10.55 2.85 14.68
CA ASN A 128 10.05 4.23 14.77
C ASN A 128 8.77 4.32 15.59
N PRO A 129 8.61 5.35 16.43
CA PRO A 129 7.32 5.68 17.02
C PRO A 129 6.26 5.93 15.96
N TYR A 130 5.05 5.46 16.24
CA TYR A 130 3.90 5.61 15.34
C TYR A 130 3.73 7.05 14.81
N ARG A 131 3.79 8.02 15.72
CA ARG A 131 3.58 9.43 15.37
C ARG A 131 4.67 9.96 14.44
N GLU A 132 5.91 9.61 14.72
CA GLU A 132 7.05 9.99 13.87
C GLU A 132 6.95 9.37 12.48
N THR A 133 6.45 8.13 12.39
CA THR A 133 6.20 7.48 11.11
C THR A 133 5.11 8.22 10.33
N CYS A 134 3.96 8.51 10.95
CA CYS A 134 2.89 9.27 10.29
C CYS A 134 3.38 10.64 9.81
N ASP A 135 4.13 11.36 10.64
CA ASP A 135 4.67 12.69 10.28
C ASP A 135 5.65 12.60 9.12
N ALA A 136 6.56 11.61 9.12
CA ALA A 136 7.51 11.39 8.04
C ALA A 136 6.79 11.06 6.72
N TYR A 137 5.75 10.25 6.78
CA TYR A 137 4.91 9.86 5.63
C TYR A 137 3.89 10.94 5.24
N ARG A 138 3.81 12.05 6.00
CA ARG A 138 2.81 13.13 5.82
C ARG A 138 1.38 12.61 5.87
N MET A 139 1.13 11.60 6.70
CA MET A 139 -0.19 11.05 6.95
C MET A 139 -0.86 11.79 8.12
N PRO A 140 -2.16 12.07 8.05
CA PRO A 140 -2.86 12.70 9.17
C PRO A 140 -2.97 11.75 10.37
N ASP A 141 -3.08 10.44 10.10
CA ASP A 141 -3.11 9.35 11.06
C ASP A 141 -2.79 8.03 10.34
N GLY A 142 -2.61 6.90 11.03
CA GLY A 142 -2.46 5.57 10.42
C GLY A 142 -3.74 5.12 9.71
N HIS A 143 -4.91 5.56 10.20
CA HIS A 143 -6.18 5.39 9.50
C HIS A 143 -6.82 6.73 9.18
N TYR A 144 -7.28 6.89 7.96
CA TYR A 144 -7.91 8.12 7.48
C TYR A 144 -8.76 7.86 6.25
N SER A 145 -9.55 8.85 5.85
CA SER A 145 -10.29 8.79 4.59
C SER A 145 -10.23 10.13 3.84
N PHE A 146 -10.35 10.06 2.53
CA PHE A 146 -10.44 11.22 1.66
C PHE A 146 -11.32 10.94 0.45
N ASP A 147 -11.88 12.01 -0.13
CA ASP A 147 -12.69 11.91 -1.34
C ASP A 147 -11.91 12.43 -2.55
N LYS A 148 -11.92 11.71 -3.65
CA LYS A 148 -11.26 12.07 -4.91
C LYS A 148 -12.10 11.65 -6.10
N SER A 149 -12.42 12.60 -6.98
CA SER A 149 -13.10 12.35 -8.25
C SER A 149 -14.36 11.47 -8.13
N GLY A 150 -15.15 11.66 -7.07
CA GLY A 150 -16.39 10.91 -6.83
C GLY A 150 -16.20 9.52 -6.23
N PHE A 151 -15.03 9.22 -5.68
CA PHE A 151 -14.72 8.03 -4.90
C PHE A 151 -14.29 8.40 -3.50
N ARG A 152 -14.61 7.57 -2.50
CA ARG A 152 -14.08 7.65 -1.15
C ARG A 152 -13.01 6.60 -0.96
N PHE A 153 -11.83 7.03 -0.58
CA PHE A 153 -10.73 6.17 -0.17
C PHE A 153 -10.72 6.06 1.35
N VAL A 154 -10.74 4.83 1.85
CA VAL A 154 -10.76 4.54 3.28
C VAL A 154 -9.53 3.71 3.60
N ILE A 155 -8.57 4.33 4.29
CA ILE A 155 -7.31 3.71 4.68
C ILE A 155 -7.45 3.20 6.11
N ALA A 156 -7.22 1.91 6.32
CA ALA A 156 -7.25 1.27 7.62
C ALA A 156 -5.84 0.89 8.08
N ASP A 157 -5.64 0.92 9.38
CA ASP A 157 -4.41 0.52 10.03
C ASP A 157 -4.67 -0.65 11.01
N PRO A 158 -4.55 -1.90 10.57
CA PRO A 158 -4.70 -3.06 11.44
C PRO A 158 -3.39 -3.46 12.16
N ASN A 159 -2.39 -2.58 12.25
CA ASN A 159 -1.12 -2.86 12.90
C ASN A 159 -1.23 -2.87 14.43
N TYR A 160 -2.15 -3.68 14.94
CA TYR A 160 -2.34 -3.90 16.37
C TYR A 160 -2.16 -5.37 16.72
N PHE A 161 -1.65 -5.64 17.90
CA PHE A 161 -1.69 -6.96 18.49
C PHE A 161 -2.58 -6.98 19.73
N CYS A 162 -3.14 -8.15 20.02
CA CYS A 162 -3.98 -8.39 21.18
C CYS A 162 -3.27 -9.35 22.14
N ASN A 163 -2.93 -8.89 23.34
CA ASN A 163 -2.32 -9.69 24.39
C ASN A 163 -3.36 -10.39 25.26
N GLU A 164 -4.46 -9.69 25.51
CA GLU A 164 -5.57 -10.10 26.33
C GLU A 164 -6.88 -9.72 25.62
N PRO A 165 -7.97 -10.45 25.79
CA PRO A 165 -9.23 -10.10 25.18
C PRO A 165 -9.61 -8.62 25.40
N GLY A 166 -9.85 -7.89 24.32
CA GLY A 166 -10.22 -6.47 24.35
C GLY A 166 -9.07 -5.48 24.59
N LYS A 167 -7.82 -5.95 24.75
CA LYS A 167 -6.65 -5.08 24.93
C LYS A 167 -5.80 -5.06 23.67
N PHE A 168 -5.96 -4.00 22.90
CA PHE A 168 -5.24 -3.79 21.65
C PHE A 168 -4.07 -2.84 21.87
N ILE A 169 -2.91 -3.21 21.35
CA ILE A 169 -1.67 -2.44 21.45
C ILE A 169 -1.12 -2.28 20.04
N HIS A 170 -0.89 -1.04 19.63
CA HIS A 170 -0.32 -0.74 18.32
C HIS A 170 1.11 -1.33 18.20
N HIS A 171 1.54 -1.69 16.99
CA HIS A 171 2.87 -2.23 16.70
C HIS A 171 4.01 -1.25 17.01
N ASP A 172 3.70 -0.06 17.38
CA ASP A 172 4.57 1.07 17.68
C ASP A 172 5.97 0.68 18.14
N CYS A 173 7.00 1.00 17.38
CA CYS A 173 8.40 0.64 17.60
C CYS A 173 8.71 -0.86 17.75
N ALA A 174 7.75 -1.73 17.53
CA ALA A 174 7.89 -3.11 17.97
C ALA A 174 7.69 -4.15 16.87
N ASN A 175 6.95 -3.85 15.84
CA ASN A 175 6.60 -4.84 14.83
C ASN A 175 6.16 -6.18 15.47
N TYR A 176 5.99 -7.22 14.66
CA TYR A 176 5.62 -8.56 15.16
C TYR A 176 6.61 -9.17 16.13
N PHE A 177 7.89 -8.81 16.05
CA PHE A 177 8.97 -9.51 16.73
C PHE A 177 9.08 -9.18 18.22
N LYS A 178 8.59 -8.02 18.63
CA LYS A 178 8.67 -7.57 20.04
C LYS A 178 7.37 -7.78 20.81
N ARG A 179 6.35 -8.38 20.20
CA ARG A 179 5.08 -8.66 20.89
C ARG A 179 5.25 -9.66 22.02
N ALA A 180 4.37 -9.60 23.00
CA ALA A 180 4.32 -10.60 24.08
C ALA A 180 4.02 -12.01 23.50
N LYS A 181 4.62 -13.03 24.13
CA LYS A 181 4.36 -14.43 23.74
C LYS A 181 2.86 -14.75 23.87
N GLY A 182 2.30 -15.36 22.84
CA GLY A 182 0.88 -15.73 22.79
C GLY A 182 -0.05 -14.64 22.26
N SER A 183 0.46 -13.43 21.98
CA SER A 183 -0.35 -12.39 21.32
C SER A 183 -0.71 -12.78 19.90
N THR A 184 -1.91 -12.40 19.49
CA THR A 184 -2.34 -12.41 18.08
C THR A 184 -2.14 -11.04 17.47
N ILE A 185 -1.89 -10.99 16.17
CA ILE A 185 -1.52 -9.77 15.44
C ILE A 185 -2.54 -9.42 14.37
N ASN A 186 -2.49 -8.17 13.90
CA ASN A 186 -3.32 -7.61 12.85
C ASN A 186 -4.80 -7.53 13.24
N TRP A 187 -5.09 -6.63 14.14
CA TRP A 187 -6.43 -6.37 14.63
C TRP A 187 -6.91 -4.97 14.23
N MET A 188 -8.20 -4.87 13.98
CA MET A 188 -8.90 -3.59 13.96
C MET A 188 -9.49 -3.33 15.34
N PRO A 189 -9.00 -2.34 16.12
CA PRO A 189 -9.60 -1.99 17.41
C PRO A 189 -11.05 -1.52 17.27
N PRO A 190 -11.90 -1.68 18.32
CA PRO A 190 -13.31 -1.31 18.26
C PRO A 190 -13.57 0.12 17.80
N GLU A 191 -12.78 1.08 18.27
CA GLU A 191 -12.88 2.49 17.88
C GLU A 191 -12.57 2.73 16.41
N GLN A 192 -11.66 1.96 15.82
CA GLN A 192 -11.36 2.03 14.40
C GLN A 192 -12.45 1.34 13.56
N LEU A 193 -13.06 0.26 14.06
CA LEU A 193 -14.23 -0.36 13.42
C LEU A 193 -15.42 0.59 13.39
N GLU A 194 -15.68 1.30 14.50
CA GLU A 194 -16.76 2.29 14.57
C GLU A 194 -16.49 3.47 13.64
N TRP A 195 -15.26 3.98 13.62
CA TRP A 195 -14.84 4.97 12.66
C TRP A 195 -15.07 4.50 11.21
N MET A 196 -14.60 3.30 10.86
CA MET A 196 -14.79 2.73 9.52
C MET A 196 -16.26 2.64 9.17
N ARG A 197 -17.11 2.14 10.08
CA ARG A 197 -18.57 2.11 9.89
C ARG A 197 -19.10 3.49 9.58
N SER A 198 -18.69 4.52 10.32
CA SER A 198 -19.17 5.88 10.15
C SER A 198 -18.83 6.48 8.79
N VAL A 199 -17.63 6.18 8.25
CA VAL A 199 -17.17 6.73 6.97
C VAL A 199 -17.63 5.91 5.76
N VAL A 200 -17.91 4.61 5.94
CA VAL A 200 -18.30 3.71 4.85
C VAL A 200 -19.80 3.65 4.68
N VAL A 201 -20.56 3.36 5.77
CA VAL A 201 -22.00 3.07 5.68
C VAL A 201 -22.82 4.28 5.21
N GLY A 202 -22.39 5.49 5.53
CA GLY A 202 -23.05 6.74 5.09
C GLY A 202 -22.39 7.40 3.88
N SER A 203 -21.51 6.70 3.17
CA SER A 203 -20.74 7.32 2.10
C SER A 203 -21.64 7.75 0.92
N PRO A 204 -21.52 9.02 0.47
CA PRO A 204 -22.20 9.45 -0.75
C PRO A 204 -21.55 8.86 -2.01
N TYR A 205 -20.28 8.43 -1.92
CA TYR A 205 -19.47 7.92 -3.01
C TYR A 205 -19.19 6.43 -2.88
N PRO A 206 -18.92 5.72 -4.00
CA PRO A 206 -18.31 4.41 -3.93
C PRO A 206 -17.00 4.43 -3.13
N CYS A 207 -16.84 3.45 -2.25
CA CYS A 207 -15.66 3.32 -1.40
C CYS A 207 -14.64 2.35 -2.01
N VAL A 208 -13.38 2.78 -1.95
CA VAL A 208 -12.20 1.95 -2.13
C VAL A 208 -11.54 1.82 -0.77
N VAL A 209 -11.53 0.62 -0.20
CA VAL A 209 -10.98 0.37 1.13
C VAL A 209 -9.60 -0.25 1.01
N LEU A 210 -8.66 0.25 1.78
CA LEU A 210 -7.27 -0.16 1.73
C LEU A 210 -6.74 -0.46 3.14
N SER A 211 -5.98 -1.53 3.23
CA SER A 211 -5.18 -1.87 4.41
C SER A 211 -3.91 -2.58 3.94
N HIS A 212 -2.91 -2.68 4.80
CA HIS A 212 -1.74 -3.47 4.42
C HIS A 212 -2.05 -4.96 4.51
N GLN A 213 -2.66 -5.42 5.61
CA GLN A 213 -3.06 -6.81 5.80
C GLN A 213 -4.47 -7.06 5.22
N SER A 214 -4.70 -8.30 4.76
CA SER A 214 -5.93 -8.67 4.05
C SER A 214 -7.14 -8.75 4.98
N PHE A 215 -8.27 -8.21 4.51
CA PHE A 215 -9.61 -8.40 5.12
C PHE A 215 -10.32 -9.65 4.59
N GLU A 216 -9.69 -10.46 3.75
CA GLU A 216 -10.36 -11.60 3.12
C GLU A 216 -9.64 -12.91 3.35
N ARG A 217 -8.32 -12.96 3.28
CA ARG A 217 -7.55 -14.22 3.29
C ARG A 217 -7.73 -15.07 4.54
N GLY A 218 -7.55 -16.41 4.38
CA GLY A 218 -7.50 -17.38 5.48
C GLY A 218 -6.11 -17.49 6.10
N ASN A 219 -5.09 -17.39 5.27
CA ASN A 219 -3.68 -17.57 5.62
C ASN A 219 -2.86 -16.28 5.39
N GLY A 220 -1.56 -16.32 5.69
CA GLY A 220 -0.67 -15.19 5.45
C GLY A 220 -0.88 -14.03 6.42
N ARG A 221 -1.27 -14.29 7.66
CA ARG A 221 -1.48 -13.29 8.72
C ARG A 221 -2.47 -12.18 8.33
N PRO A 222 -3.71 -12.54 7.96
CA PRO A 222 -4.75 -11.57 7.66
C PRO A 222 -5.15 -10.78 8.91
N VAL A 223 -6.07 -9.83 8.74
CA VAL A 223 -6.73 -9.17 9.88
C VAL A 223 -7.57 -10.19 10.64
N MET A 224 -7.35 -10.30 11.95
CA MET A 224 -7.94 -11.34 12.80
C MET A 224 -9.46 -11.22 12.90
N ASN A 225 -9.96 -10.01 13.04
CA ASN A 225 -11.41 -9.73 13.09
C ASN A 225 -11.96 -9.22 11.74
N LYS A 226 -11.45 -9.73 10.64
CA LYS A 226 -11.91 -9.40 9.28
C LYS A 226 -13.42 -9.60 9.07
N ASN A 227 -14.03 -10.56 9.76
CA ASN A 227 -15.47 -10.79 9.65
C ASN A 227 -16.28 -9.57 10.14
N GLU A 228 -15.82 -8.87 11.17
CA GLU A 228 -16.42 -7.62 11.65
C GLU A 228 -16.29 -6.50 10.61
N VAL A 229 -15.14 -6.43 9.94
CA VAL A 229 -14.90 -5.48 8.84
C VAL A 229 -15.81 -5.80 7.64
N GLN A 230 -15.88 -7.06 7.23
CA GLN A 230 -16.77 -7.51 6.15
C GLN A 230 -18.25 -7.26 6.48
N ALA A 231 -18.65 -7.39 7.75
CA ALA A 231 -20.02 -7.06 8.18
C ALA A 231 -20.35 -5.57 7.95
N ILE A 232 -19.36 -4.66 8.15
CA ILE A 232 -19.52 -3.22 7.82
C ILE A 232 -19.71 -3.02 6.31
N PHE A 233 -18.95 -3.73 5.49
CA PHE A 233 -19.07 -3.65 4.03
C PHE A 233 -20.44 -4.15 3.55
N ASN A 234 -20.90 -5.28 4.11
CA ASN A 234 -22.19 -5.85 3.79
C ASN A 234 -23.34 -4.94 4.25
N GLU A 235 -23.24 -4.33 5.43
CA GLU A 235 -24.21 -3.34 5.90
C GLU A 235 -24.28 -2.14 4.93
N ALA A 236 -23.14 -1.62 4.48
CA ALA A 236 -23.10 -0.51 3.54
C ALA A 236 -23.74 -0.88 2.19
N ASN A 237 -23.38 -2.05 1.65
CA ASN A 237 -23.91 -2.52 0.37
C ASN A 237 -25.38 -2.93 0.44
N ALA A 238 -25.88 -3.39 1.59
CA ALA A 238 -27.30 -3.63 1.81
C ALA A 238 -28.13 -2.34 1.80
N LYS A 239 -27.58 -1.24 2.36
CA LYS A 239 -28.23 0.08 2.32
C LYS A 239 -28.19 0.71 0.94
N LYS A 240 -27.07 0.62 0.26
CA LYS A 240 -26.85 1.17 -1.08
C LYS A 240 -25.90 0.25 -1.84
N PRO A 241 -26.39 -0.59 -2.76
CA PRO A 241 -25.56 -1.49 -3.56
C PRO A 241 -24.40 -0.76 -4.23
N GLY A 242 -23.23 -1.36 -4.20
CA GLY A 242 -22.00 -0.77 -4.76
C GLY A 242 -21.40 0.37 -3.95
N THR A 243 -21.75 0.50 -2.67
CA THR A 243 -21.07 1.45 -1.76
C THR A 243 -19.64 1.01 -1.52
N VAL A 244 -19.36 -0.25 -1.18
CA VAL A 244 -18.02 -0.80 -1.15
C VAL A 244 -17.80 -1.61 -2.42
N ARG A 245 -16.83 -1.23 -3.25
CA ARG A 245 -16.59 -1.87 -4.55
C ARG A 245 -15.24 -2.58 -4.63
N LEU A 246 -14.22 -1.99 -4.01
CA LEU A 246 -12.86 -2.48 -4.12
C LEU A 246 -12.22 -2.47 -2.73
N VAL A 247 -11.60 -3.58 -2.38
CA VAL A 247 -10.75 -3.73 -1.19
C VAL A 247 -9.36 -4.15 -1.66
N MET A 248 -8.33 -3.40 -1.28
CA MET A 248 -6.96 -3.64 -1.70
C MET A 248 -6.04 -3.80 -0.51
N ASN A 249 -5.07 -4.70 -0.64
CA ASN A 249 -4.03 -4.89 0.37
C ASN A 249 -2.69 -5.31 -0.26
N GLY A 250 -1.61 -5.17 0.51
CA GLY A 250 -0.27 -5.69 0.22
C GLY A 250 0.05 -6.92 1.05
N HIS A 251 1.20 -6.90 1.73
CA HIS A 251 1.65 -7.83 2.76
C HIS A 251 2.00 -9.26 2.29
N LEU A 252 1.30 -9.78 1.33
CA LEU A 252 1.37 -11.20 0.96
C LEU A 252 2.36 -11.49 -0.15
N HIS A 253 2.82 -10.45 -0.83
CA HIS A 253 3.74 -10.54 -1.96
C HIS A 253 3.27 -11.50 -3.05
N THR A 254 1.96 -11.59 -3.24
CA THR A 254 1.30 -12.37 -4.30
C THR A 254 0.21 -11.55 -4.95
N ASP A 255 -0.01 -11.75 -6.25
CA ASP A 255 -1.08 -11.11 -7.00
C ASP A 255 -2.32 -11.99 -7.01
N HIS A 256 -3.44 -11.47 -6.50
CA HIS A 256 -4.70 -12.21 -6.54
C HIS A 256 -5.91 -11.30 -6.59
N LEU A 257 -6.85 -11.63 -7.48
CA LEU A 257 -8.13 -10.97 -7.62
C LEU A 257 -9.25 -11.94 -7.28
N ARG A 258 -10.22 -11.48 -6.47
CA ARG A 258 -11.36 -12.29 -6.06
C ARG A 258 -12.60 -11.41 -5.87
N ILE A 259 -13.74 -11.87 -6.36
CA ILE A 259 -15.02 -11.19 -6.15
C ILE A 259 -15.81 -11.98 -5.10
N LEU A 260 -16.18 -11.33 -4.01
CA LEU A 260 -17.05 -11.84 -2.96
C LEU A 260 -18.12 -10.79 -2.67
N ASP A 261 -19.37 -11.20 -2.61
CA ASP A 261 -20.51 -10.31 -2.32
C ASP A 261 -20.53 -9.03 -3.19
N ASN A 262 -20.16 -9.17 -4.45
CA ASN A 262 -20.00 -8.08 -5.43
C ASN A 262 -18.95 -7.02 -5.03
N ILE A 263 -17.99 -7.39 -4.20
CA ILE A 263 -16.81 -6.60 -3.84
C ILE A 263 -15.58 -7.26 -4.46
N LEU A 264 -14.78 -6.47 -5.18
CA LEU A 264 -13.49 -6.94 -5.69
C LEU A 264 -12.45 -6.83 -4.57
N TYR A 265 -11.86 -7.95 -4.18
CA TYR A 265 -10.69 -8.02 -3.30
C TYR A 265 -9.45 -8.22 -4.15
N TRP A 266 -8.44 -7.39 -3.91
CA TRP A 266 -7.19 -7.42 -4.65
C TRP A 266 -5.99 -7.41 -3.71
N ASP A 267 -5.28 -8.55 -3.68
CA ASP A 267 -3.94 -8.63 -3.10
C ASP A 267 -2.96 -8.06 -4.14
N VAL A 268 -2.33 -6.95 -3.84
CA VAL A 268 -1.34 -6.30 -4.71
C VAL A 268 0.02 -6.94 -4.47
N ASN A 269 0.62 -7.50 -5.51
CA ASN A 269 1.93 -8.12 -5.40
C ASN A 269 3.02 -7.12 -4.99
N SER A 270 4.03 -7.61 -4.29
CA SER A 270 5.21 -6.83 -3.93
C SER A 270 5.89 -6.25 -5.17
N ALA A 271 6.30 -4.99 -5.07
CA ALA A 271 7.08 -4.34 -6.11
C ALA A 271 8.47 -4.96 -6.29
N ASN A 272 8.95 -5.77 -5.34
CA ASN A 272 10.35 -6.14 -5.27
C ASN A 272 10.63 -7.64 -5.20
N TYR A 273 9.94 -8.40 -4.32
CA TYR A 273 10.27 -9.80 -4.06
C TYR A 273 9.16 -10.55 -3.32
N HIS A 274 9.33 -11.87 -3.22
CA HIS A 274 8.58 -12.72 -2.31
C HIS A 274 9.49 -13.36 -1.27
N TYR A 275 9.03 -13.51 -0.02
CA TYR A 275 9.79 -14.12 1.07
C TYR A 275 9.87 -15.64 0.94
N TYR A 276 11.12 -16.16 0.90
CA TYR A 276 11.42 -17.57 1.02
C TYR A 276 12.63 -17.78 1.91
N LYS A 277 12.59 -18.78 2.77
CA LYS A 277 13.74 -19.14 3.58
C LYS A 277 14.75 -19.96 2.75
N LYS A 278 16.07 -19.70 2.92
CA LYS A 278 17.14 -20.54 2.35
C LYS A 278 17.23 -20.57 0.81
N VAL A 279 17.18 -19.41 0.18
CA VAL A 279 17.46 -19.26 -1.27
C VAL A 279 18.95 -19.04 -1.56
N HIS A 280 19.79 -18.87 -0.54
CA HIS A 280 21.20 -18.47 -0.60
C HIS A 280 22.03 -19.22 -1.65
N SER A 281 21.85 -20.53 -1.80
CA SER A 281 22.67 -21.34 -2.72
C SER A 281 22.33 -21.13 -4.19
N LYS A 282 21.33 -20.32 -4.51
CA LYS A 282 20.81 -20.14 -5.86
C LYS A 282 21.25 -18.84 -6.51
N TYR A 283 21.60 -17.85 -5.70
CA TYR A 283 22.11 -16.57 -6.21
C TYR A 283 23.62 -16.58 -6.39
N PRO A 284 24.19 -15.76 -7.30
CA PRO A 284 25.63 -15.62 -7.45
C PRO A 284 26.29 -15.19 -6.14
N ALA A 285 27.40 -15.86 -5.80
CA ALA A 285 28.13 -15.60 -4.55
C ALA A 285 28.60 -14.14 -4.42
N GLU A 286 29.01 -13.53 -5.52
CA GLU A 286 29.43 -12.12 -5.54
C GLU A 286 28.27 -11.17 -5.22
N TYR A 287 27.06 -11.49 -5.71
CA TYR A 287 25.86 -10.73 -5.38
C TYR A 287 25.53 -10.84 -3.89
N LEU A 288 25.60 -12.02 -3.30
CA LEU A 288 25.31 -12.25 -1.89
C LEU A 288 26.33 -11.62 -0.94
N LYS A 289 27.54 -11.27 -1.39
CA LYS A 289 28.51 -10.52 -0.56
C LYS A 289 28.02 -9.13 -0.24
N THR A 290 27.36 -8.48 -1.18
CA THR A 290 26.82 -7.12 -1.01
C THR A 290 25.35 -7.12 -0.59
N HIS A 291 24.60 -8.19 -0.86
CA HIS A 291 23.16 -8.34 -0.63
C HIS A 291 22.86 -9.53 0.29
N SER A 292 23.42 -9.50 1.50
CA SER A 292 23.41 -10.67 2.41
C SER A 292 22.00 -11.20 2.77
N ARG A 293 20.98 -10.37 2.67
CA ARG A 293 19.58 -10.74 2.95
C ARG A 293 18.82 -11.23 1.72
N ALA A 294 19.32 -10.99 0.53
CA ALA A 294 18.69 -11.47 -0.72
C ALA A 294 18.51 -13.00 -0.75
N GLY A 295 19.40 -13.73 -0.07
CA GLY A 295 19.29 -15.19 0.06
C GLY A 295 18.08 -15.72 0.81
N ASN A 296 17.23 -14.85 1.38
CA ASN A 296 15.95 -15.21 1.99
C ASN A 296 14.75 -14.80 1.12
N ASN A 297 14.99 -14.32 -0.10
CA ASN A 297 13.96 -13.76 -0.96
C ASN A 297 14.11 -14.25 -2.38
N ILE A 298 13.00 -14.38 -3.09
CA ILE A 298 13.00 -14.49 -4.56
C ILE A 298 12.66 -13.12 -5.11
N GLY A 299 13.64 -12.43 -5.68
CA GLY A 299 13.54 -11.07 -6.15
C GLY A 299 12.99 -10.96 -7.56
N TRP A 300 12.45 -9.81 -7.87
CA TRP A 300 12.08 -9.39 -9.21
C TRP A 300 13.19 -8.56 -9.85
N LYS A 301 13.35 -8.71 -11.16
CA LYS A 301 14.36 -7.96 -11.92
C LYS A 301 13.96 -6.51 -12.14
N GLU A 302 12.66 -6.27 -12.32
CA GLU A 302 12.03 -4.96 -12.49
C GLU A 302 10.89 -4.77 -11.50
N PRO A 303 10.61 -3.53 -11.05
CA PRO A 303 9.55 -3.29 -10.08
C PRO A 303 8.16 -3.56 -10.65
N LEU A 304 7.31 -4.15 -9.82
CA LEU A 304 5.90 -4.33 -10.15
C LEU A 304 5.07 -3.14 -9.67
N SER A 305 4.15 -2.72 -10.50
CA SER A 305 3.10 -1.75 -10.21
C SER A 305 1.92 -1.97 -11.14
N ALA A 306 0.79 -1.34 -10.88
CA ALA A 306 -0.36 -1.36 -11.77
C ALA A 306 -0.96 0.03 -11.97
N ILE A 307 -1.66 0.21 -13.07
CA ILE A 307 -2.54 1.36 -13.27
C ILE A 307 -3.97 0.90 -13.08
N LEU A 308 -4.55 1.33 -11.97
CA LEU A 308 -5.95 1.12 -11.63
C LEU A 308 -6.77 2.25 -12.22
N THR A 309 -7.76 1.93 -13.03
CA THR A 309 -8.72 2.90 -13.54
C THR A 309 -10.11 2.59 -13.01
N LEU A 310 -10.73 3.57 -12.36
CA LEU A 310 -12.03 3.46 -11.72
C LEU A 310 -13.05 4.32 -12.45
N TRP A 311 -14.20 3.74 -12.79
CA TRP A 311 -15.34 4.48 -13.34
C TRP A 311 -16.49 4.50 -12.34
N PRO A 312 -17.25 5.61 -12.28
CA PRO A 312 -18.40 5.71 -11.38
C PRO A 312 -19.49 4.63 -11.61
N ASN A 313 -19.55 4.07 -12.80
CA ASN A 313 -20.51 3.02 -13.19
C ASN A 313 -20.15 1.60 -12.70
N GLY A 314 -19.12 1.45 -11.87
CA GLY A 314 -18.71 0.16 -11.31
C GLY A 314 -17.65 -0.59 -12.13
N ARG A 315 -17.22 -0.07 -13.29
CA ARG A 315 -16.10 -0.67 -14.01
C ARG A 315 -14.78 -0.38 -13.30
N VAL A 316 -13.98 -1.40 -13.17
CA VAL A 316 -12.62 -1.38 -12.59
C VAL A 316 -11.69 -2.03 -13.63
N LYS A 317 -10.67 -1.28 -14.05
CA LYS A 317 -9.63 -1.82 -14.94
C LYS A 317 -8.28 -1.76 -14.23
N ILE A 318 -7.55 -2.85 -14.31
CA ILE A 318 -6.19 -2.98 -13.80
C ILE A 318 -5.30 -3.23 -15.01
N ASP A 319 -4.37 -2.34 -15.28
CA ASP A 319 -3.28 -2.55 -16.23
C ASP A 319 -2.02 -2.91 -15.41
N GLY A 320 -1.78 -4.19 -15.25
CA GLY A 320 -0.70 -4.72 -14.43
C GLY A 320 0.69 -4.54 -15.05
N SER A 321 1.66 -5.21 -14.47
CA SER A 321 3.02 -5.31 -15.02
C SER A 321 3.61 -6.70 -14.77
N MET A 322 4.63 -7.02 -15.53
CA MET A 322 5.35 -8.28 -15.43
C MET A 322 6.85 -8.00 -15.38
N SER A 323 7.55 -8.84 -14.65
CA SER A 323 9.01 -8.86 -14.55
C SER A 323 9.53 -10.28 -14.77
N ASP A 324 10.83 -10.44 -14.71
CA ASP A 324 11.48 -11.73 -14.60
C ASP A 324 11.91 -11.98 -13.15
N TYR A 325 12.19 -13.25 -12.83
CA TYR A 325 12.88 -13.57 -11.59
C TYR A 325 14.32 -13.05 -11.62
N LEU A 326 14.77 -12.48 -10.52
CA LEU A 326 16.15 -12.05 -10.36
C LEU A 326 17.10 -13.26 -10.56
N PHE A 327 18.08 -13.13 -11.44
CA PHE A 327 18.99 -14.21 -11.87
C PHE A 327 18.28 -15.49 -12.39
N GLY A 328 17.01 -15.42 -12.74
CA GLY A 328 16.21 -16.55 -13.20
C GLY A 328 15.82 -17.54 -12.09
N VAL A 329 16.01 -17.20 -10.82
CA VAL A 329 15.72 -18.10 -9.69
C VAL A 329 14.25 -18.05 -9.33
N SER A 330 13.50 -19.07 -9.73
CA SER A 330 12.08 -19.25 -9.38
C SER A 330 11.90 -19.98 -8.02
N PRO A 331 10.67 -20.01 -7.47
CA PRO A 331 10.36 -20.83 -6.30
C PRO A 331 10.78 -22.30 -6.48
N LYS A 332 10.50 -22.88 -7.64
CA LYS A 332 10.87 -24.26 -7.97
C LYS A 332 12.38 -24.49 -7.92
N ASP A 333 13.18 -23.58 -8.46
CA ASP A 333 14.64 -23.66 -8.42
C ASP A 333 15.18 -23.56 -6.99
N ALA A 334 14.47 -22.87 -6.13
CA ALA A 334 14.77 -22.75 -4.69
C ALA A 334 14.23 -23.90 -3.85
N GLY A 335 13.53 -24.86 -4.46
CA GLY A 335 12.97 -26.04 -3.77
C GLY A 335 11.66 -25.78 -3.04
N TYR A 336 10.92 -24.75 -3.46
CA TYR A 336 9.62 -24.40 -2.89
C TYR A 336 8.46 -24.73 -3.84
N PRO A 337 7.23 -24.89 -3.31
CA PRO A 337 6.04 -24.94 -4.14
C PRO A 337 5.90 -23.69 -5.00
N ALA A 338 5.30 -23.85 -6.18
CA ALA A 338 5.00 -22.71 -7.04
C ALA A 338 3.88 -21.82 -6.49
N CYS A 339 3.09 -22.35 -5.57
CA CYS A 339 1.94 -21.69 -4.96
C CYS A 339 2.15 -21.51 -3.44
N ASP A 340 1.51 -20.47 -2.90
CA ASP A 340 1.41 -20.23 -1.47
C ASP A 340 0.41 -21.21 -0.79
N GLU A 341 0.19 -21.02 0.53
CA GLU A 341 -0.70 -21.86 1.34
C GLU A 341 -2.19 -21.78 0.90
N ASP A 342 -2.59 -20.74 0.19
CA ASP A 342 -3.93 -20.59 -0.37
C ASP A 342 -3.99 -21.03 -1.86
N GLY A 343 -2.95 -21.68 -2.39
CA GLY A 343 -2.88 -22.17 -3.76
C GLY A 343 -2.64 -21.08 -4.81
N ARG A 344 -2.11 -19.90 -4.42
CA ARG A 344 -1.83 -18.79 -5.32
C ARG A 344 -0.40 -18.84 -5.81
N GLU A 345 -0.22 -18.66 -7.10
CA GLU A 345 1.11 -18.70 -7.72
C GLU A 345 1.96 -17.51 -7.28
N THR A 346 3.21 -17.79 -6.93
CA THR A 346 4.23 -16.77 -6.68
C THR A 346 4.94 -16.43 -7.98
N LEU A 347 4.45 -15.42 -8.67
CA LEU A 347 4.97 -14.98 -9.95
C LEU A 347 5.38 -13.50 -9.89
N PRO A 348 6.41 -13.09 -10.68
CA PRO A 348 6.83 -11.69 -10.79
C PRO A 348 5.88 -10.91 -11.69
N LEU A 349 4.60 -10.85 -11.33
CA LEU A 349 3.59 -10.12 -12.11
C LEU A 349 2.46 -9.58 -11.24
N ILE A 350 1.81 -8.54 -11.74
CA ILE A 350 0.46 -8.12 -11.39
C ILE A 350 -0.39 -8.32 -12.64
N ARG A 351 -1.46 -9.10 -12.54
CA ARG A 351 -2.35 -9.41 -13.67
C ARG A 351 -3.16 -8.20 -14.08
N SER A 352 -3.39 -8.10 -15.39
CA SER A 352 -4.36 -7.13 -15.92
C SER A 352 -5.76 -7.72 -15.83
N ALA A 353 -6.75 -6.86 -15.54
CA ALA A 353 -8.16 -7.24 -15.47
C ALA A 353 -9.05 -6.08 -15.90
N ASP A 354 -10.24 -6.40 -16.41
CA ASP A 354 -11.28 -5.42 -16.74
C ASP A 354 -12.61 -6.01 -16.25
N ILE A 355 -13.14 -5.46 -15.17
CA ILE A 355 -14.24 -6.02 -14.39
C ILE A 355 -15.31 -4.97 -14.24
N THR A 356 -16.57 -5.37 -14.38
CA THR A 356 -17.71 -4.51 -14.02
C THR A 356 -18.45 -5.14 -12.86
N LEU A 357 -18.53 -4.41 -11.76
CA LEU A 357 -19.28 -4.77 -10.56
C LEU A 357 -20.71 -4.24 -10.70
N ALA A 358 -21.66 -5.03 -10.29
CA ALA A 358 -23.09 -4.71 -10.40
C ALA A 358 -23.51 -3.56 -9.46
#